data_ccb1fc3c8cc9f9c3095f60d65193ec28
#
_entry.id   ccb1fc3c8cc9f9c3095f60d65193ec28
#
_cell.length_a   1.000
_cell.length_b   1.000
_cell.length_c   1.000
_cell.angle_alpha   90.00
_cell.angle_beta   90.00
_cell.angle_gamma   90.00
#
_symmetry.space_group_name_H-M   'P 1'
#
loop_
_entity.id
_entity.type
_entity.pdbx_description
1 polymer ?
#
loop_
_entity_poly.entity_id
_entity_poly.type
_entity_poly.pdbx_seq_one_letter_code
_entity_poly.pdbx_strand_id
1 'polypeptide(L)'
;DILKTSTDNTKNLLKKELEIQLNELESQWHTISLESIFIENRIYRDIEEKTTWDEVISTIDKGLDPYKKNLKREVNVDDIKKLTEIPIRKISKFDLNKVKEKLNNIEVTIEEVKNNLNHIVDYTIQYFNHLKKHYGKERKRKTIIEEFDDLDKKKISIKNQKLYVNKEEGFIGTALKKDDFVSDCSDLDDVIVFTKEGIMKVVKVDSKVFIGKDIIHVSLFNSESKEKIYNLIYTDGKNGTSYMKRFK
;
A
#
# COMPACT_ATOMS: atom_id res chain seq x y z
N ASP A 1 -6.93 -10.90 1.49
CA ASP A 1 -7.38 -10.77 0.09
C ASP A 1 -6.72 -9.61 -0.64
N ILE A 2 -6.73 -8.38 -0.11
CA ILE A 2 -6.13 -7.19 -0.77
C ILE A 2 -4.64 -7.40 -1.10
N LEU A 3 -3.84 -7.87 -0.15
CA LEU A 3 -2.41 -8.11 -0.37
C LEU A 3 -2.16 -9.19 -1.44
N LYS A 4 -2.93 -10.28 -1.42
CA LYS A 4 -2.83 -11.33 -2.41
C LYS A 4 -3.16 -10.80 -3.81
N THR A 5 -4.29 -10.11 -3.96
CA THR A 5 -4.70 -9.52 -5.24
C THR A 5 -3.67 -8.50 -5.75
N SER A 6 -3.16 -7.63 -4.88
CA SER A 6 -2.12 -6.65 -5.25
C SER A 6 -0.83 -7.33 -5.71
N THR A 7 -0.38 -8.39 -5.01
CA THR A 7 0.81 -9.15 -5.38
C THR A 7 0.64 -9.88 -6.72
N ASP A 8 -0.51 -10.53 -6.93
CA ASP A 8 -0.83 -11.21 -8.19
C ASP A 8 -0.91 -10.22 -9.36
N ASN A 9 -1.51 -9.05 -9.15
CA ASN A 9 -1.55 -7.99 -10.16
C ASN A 9 -0.14 -7.48 -10.50
N THR A 10 0.72 -7.26 -9.49
CA THR A 10 2.10 -6.83 -9.70
C THR A 10 2.87 -7.87 -10.51
N LYS A 11 2.77 -9.16 -10.16
CA LYS A 11 3.39 -10.25 -10.93
C LYS A 11 2.94 -10.26 -12.40
N ASN A 12 1.63 -10.09 -12.64
CA ASN A 12 1.08 -10.07 -13.98
C ASN A 12 1.54 -8.84 -14.79
N LEU A 13 1.70 -7.68 -14.14
CA LEU A 13 2.25 -6.49 -14.78
C LEU A 13 3.72 -6.64 -15.13
N LEU A 14 4.54 -7.16 -14.22
CA LEU A 14 5.96 -7.46 -14.46
C LEU A 14 6.14 -8.48 -15.60
N LYS A 15 5.27 -9.50 -15.66
CA LYS A 15 5.26 -10.46 -16.77
C LYS A 15 4.99 -9.77 -18.11
N LYS A 16 3.96 -8.92 -18.19
CA LYS A 16 3.63 -8.15 -19.40
C LYS A 16 4.76 -7.21 -19.81
N GLU A 17 5.39 -6.55 -18.85
CA GLU A 17 6.55 -5.68 -19.10
C GLU A 17 7.70 -6.47 -19.75
N LEU A 18 8.05 -7.64 -19.21
CA LEU A 18 9.08 -8.52 -19.77
C LEU A 18 8.68 -9.05 -21.16
N GLU A 19 7.41 -9.37 -21.41
CA GLU A 19 6.90 -9.79 -22.72
C GLU A 19 7.04 -8.68 -23.77
N ILE A 20 6.71 -7.44 -23.43
CA ILE A 20 6.90 -6.27 -24.28
C ILE A 20 8.38 -6.06 -24.58
N GLN A 21 9.23 -6.08 -23.54
CA GLN A 21 10.68 -5.93 -23.65
C GLN A 21 11.29 -7.02 -24.57
N LEU A 22 10.84 -8.26 -24.44
CA LEU A 22 11.27 -9.36 -25.29
C LEU A 22 10.92 -9.09 -26.76
N ASN A 23 9.69 -8.70 -27.05
CA ASN A 23 9.25 -8.38 -28.40
C ASN A 23 10.04 -7.22 -29.02
N GLU A 24 10.33 -6.19 -28.24
CA GLU A 24 11.14 -5.06 -28.68
C GLU A 24 12.59 -5.48 -28.99
N LEU A 25 13.21 -6.27 -28.12
CA LEU A 25 14.56 -6.78 -28.31
C LEU A 25 14.65 -7.72 -29.53
N GLU A 26 13.69 -8.62 -29.70
CA GLU A 26 13.62 -9.52 -30.88
C GLU A 26 13.41 -8.73 -32.17
N SER A 27 12.60 -7.67 -32.15
CA SER A 27 12.41 -6.77 -33.29
C SER A 27 13.67 -5.98 -33.60
N GLN A 28 14.37 -5.47 -32.60
CA GLN A 28 15.66 -4.77 -32.77
C GLN A 28 16.72 -5.70 -33.35
N TRP A 29 16.85 -6.91 -32.78
CA TRP A 29 17.76 -7.93 -33.27
C TRP A 29 17.50 -8.25 -34.75
N HIS A 30 16.23 -8.48 -35.10
CA HIS A 30 15.81 -8.79 -36.48
C HIS A 30 16.15 -7.65 -37.46
N THR A 31 15.85 -6.41 -37.08
CA THR A 31 16.17 -5.24 -37.93
C THR A 31 17.67 -5.09 -38.15
N ILE A 32 18.48 -5.20 -37.09
CA ILE A 32 19.94 -5.06 -37.18
C ILE A 32 20.54 -6.21 -38.00
N SER A 33 20.03 -7.45 -37.84
CA SER A 33 20.47 -8.59 -38.63
C SER A 33 20.15 -8.43 -40.10
N LEU A 34 18.95 -7.97 -40.46
CA LEU A 34 18.57 -7.67 -41.84
C LEU A 34 19.45 -6.57 -42.47
N GLU A 35 19.67 -5.46 -41.75
CA GLU A 35 20.54 -4.39 -42.17
C GLU A 35 21.98 -4.90 -42.42
N SER A 36 22.50 -5.77 -41.50
CA SER A 36 23.82 -6.36 -41.64
C SER A 36 23.92 -7.23 -42.88
N ILE A 37 22.96 -8.14 -43.10
CA ILE A 37 22.91 -9.03 -44.27
C ILE A 37 22.83 -8.22 -45.57
N PHE A 38 21.96 -7.21 -45.61
CA PHE A 38 21.75 -6.35 -46.74
C PHE A 38 23.01 -5.59 -47.15
N ILE A 39 23.78 -5.06 -46.19
CA ILE A 39 25.01 -4.30 -46.44
C ILE A 39 26.20 -5.23 -46.72
N GLU A 40 26.38 -6.30 -45.91
CA GLU A 40 27.52 -7.22 -46.00
C GLU A 40 27.54 -7.97 -47.34
N ASN A 41 26.36 -8.43 -47.77
CA ASN A 41 26.21 -9.15 -49.04
C ASN A 41 25.96 -8.24 -50.25
N ARG A 42 26.01 -6.91 -50.03
CA ARG A 42 25.87 -5.89 -51.08
C ARG A 42 24.57 -5.99 -51.88
N ILE A 43 23.48 -6.49 -51.27
CA ILE A 43 22.16 -6.66 -51.93
C ILE A 43 21.65 -5.30 -52.50
N TYR A 44 22.09 -4.20 -51.91
CA TYR A 44 21.77 -2.84 -52.38
C TYR A 44 22.28 -2.56 -53.78
N ARG A 45 23.25 -3.32 -54.35
CA ARG A 45 23.72 -3.16 -55.70
C ARG A 45 22.81 -3.80 -56.73
N ASP A 46 22.13 -4.88 -56.34
CA ASP A 46 21.25 -5.63 -57.23
C ASP A 46 19.97 -4.84 -57.59
N ILE A 47 19.69 -3.77 -56.84
CA ILE A 47 18.54 -2.91 -57.09
C ILE A 47 18.86 -1.65 -57.91
N GLU A 48 20.13 -1.36 -58.19
CA GLU A 48 20.56 -0.14 -58.92
C GLU A 48 19.97 -0.07 -60.35
N GLU A 49 19.74 -1.21 -61.01
CA GLU A 49 19.21 -1.31 -62.38
C GLU A 49 17.68 -1.50 -62.41
N LYS A 50 16.99 -1.53 -61.27
CA LYS A 50 15.54 -1.77 -61.20
C LYS A 50 14.76 -0.47 -61.36
N THR A 51 13.72 -0.50 -62.21
CA THR A 51 12.94 0.69 -62.56
C THR A 51 11.62 0.78 -61.78
N THR A 52 11.10 -0.35 -61.31
CA THR A 52 9.81 -0.39 -60.60
C THR A 52 9.98 -0.79 -59.14
N TRP A 53 9.10 -0.29 -58.31
CA TRP A 53 9.13 -0.58 -56.86
C TRP A 53 8.92 -2.07 -56.55
N ASP A 54 8.06 -2.74 -57.30
CA ASP A 54 7.78 -4.16 -57.12
C ASP A 54 9.00 -5.03 -57.47
N GLU A 55 9.76 -4.65 -58.50
CA GLU A 55 11.03 -5.30 -58.86
C GLU A 55 12.08 -5.10 -57.76
N VAL A 56 12.17 -3.91 -57.19
CA VAL A 56 13.07 -3.63 -56.06
C VAL A 56 12.75 -4.54 -54.88
N ILE A 57 11.48 -4.61 -54.45
CA ILE A 57 11.05 -5.48 -53.34
C ILE A 57 11.37 -6.94 -53.62
N SER A 58 11.01 -7.45 -54.82
CA SER A 58 11.24 -8.85 -55.16
C SER A 58 12.73 -9.20 -55.26
N THR A 59 13.57 -8.27 -55.70
CA THR A 59 15.03 -8.45 -55.77
C THR A 59 15.65 -8.53 -54.40
N ILE A 60 15.26 -7.64 -53.50
CA ILE A 60 15.74 -7.68 -52.10
C ILE A 60 15.28 -8.96 -51.43
N ASP A 61 14.01 -9.34 -51.61
CA ASP A 61 13.47 -10.55 -50.98
C ASP A 61 14.22 -11.82 -51.42
N LYS A 62 14.52 -11.95 -52.73
CA LYS A 62 15.35 -13.02 -53.28
C LYS A 62 16.79 -12.98 -52.77
N GLY A 63 17.37 -11.79 -52.65
CA GLY A 63 18.72 -11.62 -52.12
C GLY A 63 18.83 -12.05 -50.65
N LEU A 64 17.75 -11.95 -49.93
CA LEU A 64 17.65 -12.35 -48.53
C LEU A 64 17.34 -13.86 -48.32
N ASP A 65 16.83 -14.57 -49.34
CA ASP A 65 16.41 -15.98 -49.26
C ASP A 65 17.45 -16.92 -48.62
N PRO A 66 18.75 -16.88 -48.96
CA PRO A 66 19.75 -17.74 -48.36
C PRO A 66 19.89 -17.54 -46.84
N TYR A 67 19.52 -16.38 -46.34
CA TYR A 67 19.75 -15.95 -44.95
C TYR A 67 18.48 -15.98 -44.09
N LYS A 68 17.29 -16.13 -44.70
CA LYS A 68 15.99 -16.18 -43.99
C LYS A 68 15.94 -17.22 -42.86
N LYS A 69 16.63 -18.37 -43.03
CA LYS A 69 16.71 -19.45 -42.04
C LYS A 69 17.39 -19.05 -40.72
N ASN A 70 18.24 -18.02 -40.75
CA ASN A 70 19.00 -17.54 -39.60
C ASN A 70 18.27 -16.41 -38.87
N LEU A 71 17.11 -15.98 -39.37
CA LEU A 71 16.32 -14.89 -38.77
C LEU A 71 15.32 -15.46 -37.75
N LYS A 72 14.97 -14.66 -36.76
CA LYS A 72 14.02 -15.05 -35.69
C LYS A 72 12.56 -15.04 -36.11
N ARG A 73 12.22 -14.30 -37.17
CA ARG A 73 10.88 -14.25 -37.79
C ARG A 73 10.98 -14.11 -39.30
N GLU A 74 9.87 -14.30 -39.96
CA GLU A 74 9.76 -14.08 -41.40
C GLU A 74 9.94 -12.59 -41.78
N VAL A 75 10.54 -12.36 -42.92
CA VAL A 75 10.74 -11.02 -43.49
C VAL A 75 9.45 -10.56 -44.12
N ASN A 76 8.96 -9.41 -43.78
CA ASN A 76 7.78 -8.80 -44.35
C ASN A 76 8.15 -7.63 -45.30
N VAL A 77 7.16 -7.15 -46.06
CA VAL A 77 7.33 -6.05 -47.00
C VAL A 77 7.79 -4.75 -46.32
N ASP A 78 7.35 -4.50 -45.08
CA ASP A 78 7.74 -3.30 -44.33
C ASP A 78 9.21 -3.37 -43.85
N ASP A 79 9.72 -4.57 -43.57
CA ASP A 79 11.13 -4.77 -43.33
C ASP A 79 11.98 -4.43 -44.55
N ILE A 80 11.55 -4.89 -45.71
CA ILE A 80 12.23 -4.60 -46.98
C ILE A 80 12.20 -3.10 -47.32
N LYS A 81 11.07 -2.42 -47.08
CA LYS A 81 10.98 -0.96 -47.26
C LYS A 81 11.99 -0.23 -46.37
N LYS A 82 12.13 -0.63 -45.10
CA LYS A 82 13.11 -0.04 -44.17
C LYS A 82 14.55 -0.22 -44.65
N LEU A 83 14.87 -1.34 -45.35
CA LEU A 83 16.20 -1.55 -45.92
C LEU A 83 16.49 -0.57 -47.05
N THR A 84 15.50 -0.18 -47.86
CA THR A 84 15.70 0.82 -48.92
C THR A 84 15.88 2.24 -48.40
N GLU A 85 15.46 2.52 -47.20
CA GLU A 85 15.60 3.83 -46.52
C GLU A 85 16.98 4.01 -45.83
N ILE A 86 17.86 3.01 -45.87
CA ILE A 86 19.18 3.07 -45.24
C ILE A 86 20.04 4.14 -45.94
N PRO A 87 20.52 5.16 -45.21
CA PRO A 87 21.32 6.21 -45.81
C PRO A 87 22.68 5.66 -46.27
N ILE A 88 23.16 6.14 -47.43
CA ILE A 88 24.46 5.76 -48.03
C ILE A 88 25.61 5.93 -47.02
N ARG A 89 25.55 6.97 -46.16
CA ARG A 89 26.52 7.18 -45.10
C ARG A 89 26.61 6.01 -44.12
N LYS A 90 25.51 5.29 -43.85
CA LYS A 90 25.48 4.12 -42.98
C LYS A 90 26.14 2.92 -43.67
N ILE A 91 25.95 2.78 -44.98
CA ILE A 91 26.58 1.74 -45.78
C ILE A 91 28.11 1.95 -45.87
N SER A 92 28.55 3.19 -46.12
CA SER A 92 29.98 3.50 -46.26
C SER A 92 30.78 3.45 -44.96
N LYS A 93 30.12 3.62 -43.83
CA LYS A 93 30.72 3.54 -42.46
C LYS A 93 30.35 2.27 -41.73
N PHE A 94 29.93 1.25 -42.45
CA PHE A 94 29.51 -0.01 -41.84
C PHE A 94 30.70 -0.73 -41.20
N ASP A 95 30.59 -1.01 -39.89
CA ASP A 95 31.61 -1.70 -39.12
C ASP A 95 30.99 -3.03 -38.61
N LEU A 96 31.33 -4.11 -39.27
CA LEU A 96 30.82 -5.44 -39.01
C LEU A 96 31.08 -5.89 -37.55
N ASN A 97 32.24 -5.54 -36.99
CA ASN A 97 32.60 -5.95 -35.62
C ASN A 97 31.70 -5.28 -34.58
N LYS A 98 31.42 -3.98 -34.74
CA LYS A 98 30.49 -3.27 -33.89
C LYS A 98 29.06 -3.79 -33.96
N VAL A 99 28.63 -4.19 -35.19
CA VAL A 99 27.28 -4.76 -35.36
C VAL A 99 27.20 -6.12 -34.72
N LYS A 100 28.20 -6.99 -34.91
CA LYS A 100 28.26 -8.30 -34.25
C LYS A 100 28.28 -8.18 -32.71
N GLU A 101 29.04 -7.27 -32.16
CA GLU A 101 29.06 -6.98 -30.72
C GLU A 101 27.67 -6.53 -30.22
N LYS A 102 27.02 -5.63 -30.97
CA LYS A 102 25.67 -5.18 -30.64
C LYS A 102 24.64 -6.30 -30.70
N LEU A 103 24.68 -7.16 -31.72
CA LEU A 103 23.81 -8.33 -31.82
C LEU A 103 24.01 -9.30 -30.66
N ASN A 104 25.27 -9.58 -30.32
CA ASN A 104 25.59 -10.45 -29.18
C ASN A 104 25.06 -9.88 -27.84
N ASN A 105 25.21 -8.57 -27.61
CA ASN A 105 24.67 -7.93 -26.42
C ASN A 105 23.13 -8.01 -26.35
N ILE A 106 22.45 -7.85 -27.49
CA ILE A 106 21.00 -8.01 -27.55
C ILE A 106 20.61 -9.48 -27.28
N GLU A 107 21.35 -10.45 -27.82
CA GLU A 107 21.10 -11.88 -27.55
C GLU A 107 21.24 -12.23 -26.08
N VAL A 108 22.29 -11.76 -25.43
CA VAL A 108 22.47 -11.95 -23.97
C VAL A 108 21.29 -11.37 -23.20
N THR A 109 20.85 -10.17 -23.56
CA THR A 109 19.69 -9.54 -22.90
C THR A 109 18.39 -10.31 -23.16
N ILE A 110 18.19 -10.84 -24.38
CA ILE A 110 17.02 -11.69 -24.71
C ILE A 110 17.02 -12.94 -23.83
N GLU A 111 18.18 -13.60 -23.65
CA GLU A 111 18.28 -14.80 -22.79
C GLU A 111 17.99 -14.46 -21.32
N GLU A 112 18.47 -13.32 -20.83
CA GLU A 112 18.15 -12.84 -19.47
C GLU A 112 16.64 -12.60 -19.30
N VAL A 113 16.00 -11.92 -20.26
CA VAL A 113 14.55 -11.66 -20.21
C VAL A 113 13.75 -12.95 -20.29
N LYS A 114 14.13 -13.91 -21.15
CA LYS A 114 13.51 -15.24 -21.23
C LYS A 114 13.67 -16.02 -19.92
N ASN A 115 14.84 -15.96 -19.31
CA ASN A 115 15.07 -16.60 -18.02
C ASN A 115 14.18 -15.98 -16.93
N ASN A 116 14.06 -14.66 -16.89
CA ASN A 116 13.19 -13.95 -15.94
C ASN A 116 11.70 -14.29 -16.15
N LEU A 117 11.27 -14.45 -17.42
CA LEU A 117 9.91 -14.89 -17.76
C LEU A 117 9.64 -16.33 -17.28
N ASN A 118 10.60 -17.23 -17.45
CA ASN A 118 10.50 -18.62 -17.00
C ASN A 118 10.48 -18.72 -15.46
N HIS A 119 11.12 -17.77 -14.76
CA HIS A 119 11.22 -17.69 -13.31
C HIS A 119 10.49 -16.43 -12.77
N ILE A 120 9.31 -16.14 -13.31
CA ILE A 120 8.57 -14.89 -13.01
C ILE A 120 8.27 -14.69 -11.52
N VAL A 121 8.12 -15.77 -10.75
CA VAL A 121 7.89 -15.70 -9.30
C VAL A 121 9.15 -15.19 -8.60
N ASP A 122 10.30 -15.73 -8.92
CA ASP A 122 11.57 -15.30 -8.32
C ASP A 122 11.92 -13.86 -8.71
N TYR A 123 11.66 -13.49 -9.97
CA TYR A 123 11.80 -12.12 -10.43
C TYR A 123 10.90 -11.16 -9.66
N THR A 124 9.64 -11.54 -9.41
CA THR A 124 8.70 -10.75 -8.60
C THR A 124 9.17 -10.62 -7.15
N ILE A 125 9.71 -11.69 -6.56
CA ILE A 125 10.28 -11.66 -5.20
C ILE A 125 11.47 -10.71 -5.14
N GLN A 126 12.36 -10.74 -6.14
CA GLN A 126 13.50 -9.81 -6.22
C GLN A 126 13.03 -8.35 -6.32
N TYR A 127 12.00 -8.07 -7.12
CA TYR A 127 11.38 -6.75 -7.22
C TYR A 127 10.88 -6.26 -5.85
N PHE A 128 10.14 -7.08 -5.11
CA PHE A 128 9.68 -6.70 -3.77
C PHE A 128 10.82 -6.54 -2.76
N ASN A 129 11.87 -7.36 -2.85
CA ASN A 129 13.05 -7.21 -2.02
C ASN A 129 13.80 -5.89 -2.31
N HIS A 130 13.88 -5.50 -3.58
CA HIS A 130 14.43 -4.20 -3.98
C HIS A 130 13.61 -3.06 -3.38
N LEU A 131 12.28 -3.09 -3.50
CA LEU A 131 11.40 -2.09 -2.87
C LEU A 131 11.59 -2.03 -1.35
N LYS A 132 11.66 -3.19 -0.68
CA LYS A 132 11.90 -3.28 0.76
C LYS A 132 13.22 -2.64 1.16
N LYS A 133 14.28 -2.87 0.40
CA LYS A 133 15.62 -2.33 0.66
C LYS A 133 15.64 -0.79 0.55
N HIS A 134 14.99 -0.24 -0.48
CA HIS A 134 15.02 1.19 -0.76
C HIS A 134 14.02 2.00 0.06
N TYR A 135 12.82 1.46 0.32
CA TYR A 135 11.70 2.20 0.92
C TYR A 135 11.24 1.64 2.27
N GLY A 136 11.76 0.50 2.73
CA GLY A 136 11.27 -0.20 3.92
C GLY A 136 11.72 0.42 5.25
N LYS A 137 12.82 1.19 5.28
CA LYS A 137 13.40 1.71 6.54
C LYS A 137 12.44 2.60 7.31
N GLU A 138 11.71 3.48 6.64
CA GLU A 138 10.77 4.43 7.24
C GLU A 138 9.35 3.87 7.39
N ARG A 139 9.10 2.67 6.87
CA ARG A 139 7.79 2.02 6.82
C ARG A 139 7.72 0.74 7.63
N LYS A 140 8.40 0.73 8.77
CA LYS A 140 8.31 -0.39 9.72
C LYS A 140 6.88 -0.55 10.20
N ARG A 141 6.41 -1.79 10.29
CA ARG A 141 5.11 -2.10 10.85
C ARG A 141 5.05 -1.63 12.30
N LYS A 142 4.08 -0.78 12.61
CA LYS A 142 3.81 -0.27 13.97
C LYS A 142 2.67 -1.03 14.65
N THR A 143 1.98 -1.90 13.92
CA THR A 143 0.85 -2.68 14.44
C THR A 143 1.38 -3.76 15.36
N ILE A 144 0.88 -3.80 16.58
CA ILE A 144 1.07 -4.88 17.55
C ILE A 144 -0.14 -5.81 17.38
N ILE A 145 0.11 -7.12 17.34
CA ILE A 145 -0.98 -8.11 17.33
C ILE A 145 -1.21 -8.48 18.79
N GLU A 146 -2.36 -8.08 19.32
CA GLU A 146 -2.81 -8.41 20.68
C GLU A 146 -4.13 -9.17 20.57
N GLU A 147 -4.41 -10.07 21.50
CA GLU A 147 -5.68 -10.74 21.60
C GLU A 147 -6.72 -9.78 22.20
N PHE A 148 -7.91 -9.71 21.60
CA PHE A 148 -8.95 -8.76 21.99
C PHE A 148 -9.55 -9.05 23.38
N ASP A 149 -9.37 -10.26 23.91
CA ASP A 149 -9.92 -10.66 25.22
C ASP A 149 -9.26 -9.93 26.42
N ASP A 150 -8.03 -9.41 26.23
CA ASP A 150 -7.30 -8.66 27.26
C ASP A 150 -7.47 -7.13 27.16
N LEU A 151 -8.19 -6.65 26.17
CA LEU A 151 -8.44 -5.22 25.99
C LEU A 151 -9.60 -4.77 26.90
N ASP A 152 -9.25 -4.30 28.09
CA ASP A 152 -10.19 -3.64 28.99
C ASP A 152 -10.76 -2.38 28.30
N LYS A 153 -12.01 -2.47 27.86
CA LYS A 153 -12.72 -1.39 27.12
C LYS A 153 -12.65 -0.06 27.86
N LYS A 154 -12.56 -0.09 29.20
CA LYS A 154 -12.45 1.10 30.03
C LYS A 154 -11.08 1.78 29.94
N LYS A 155 -10.00 1.04 29.65
CA LYS A 155 -8.65 1.63 29.49
C LYS A 155 -8.45 2.33 28.13
N ILE A 156 -9.27 1.99 27.12
CA ILE A 156 -9.18 2.53 25.76
C ILE A 156 -10.13 3.70 25.56
N SER A 157 -11.09 3.90 26.49
CA SER A 157 -12.08 4.95 26.34
C SER A 157 -11.44 6.34 26.38
N ILE A 158 -11.57 7.06 25.27
CA ILE A 158 -11.10 8.45 25.18
C ILE A 158 -12.06 9.32 25.99
N LYS A 159 -11.54 10.06 26.98
CA LYS A 159 -12.30 11.03 27.77
C LYS A 159 -12.61 12.26 26.90
N ASN A 160 -13.65 12.19 26.11
CA ASN A 160 -14.07 13.21 25.15
C ASN A 160 -15.28 14.04 25.60
N GLN A 161 -15.84 13.73 26.76
CA GLN A 161 -16.99 14.38 27.34
C GLN A 161 -16.67 15.04 28.68
N LYS A 162 -17.49 15.99 29.11
CA LYS A 162 -17.37 16.69 30.38
C LYS A 162 -18.59 16.42 31.23
N LEU A 163 -18.36 15.94 32.48
CA LEU A 163 -19.40 15.68 33.44
C LEU A 163 -19.66 16.94 34.29
N TYR A 164 -20.93 17.27 34.45
CA TYR A 164 -21.43 18.39 35.24
C TYR A 164 -22.42 17.91 36.31
N VAL A 165 -22.60 18.69 37.33
CA VAL A 165 -23.55 18.40 38.43
C VAL A 165 -24.33 19.64 38.81
N ASN A 166 -25.65 19.49 38.96
CA ASN A 166 -26.52 20.44 39.65
C ASN A 166 -26.86 19.86 41.02
N LYS A 167 -26.19 20.36 42.08
CA LYS A 167 -26.29 19.80 43.43
C LYS A 167 -27.65 20.04 44.06
N GLU A 168 -28.26 21.19 43.79
CA GLU A 168 -29.55 21.57 44.42
C GLU A 168 -30.72 20.82 43.75
N GLU A 169 -30.76 20.79 42.44
CA GLU A 169 -31.81 20.12 41.70
C GLU A 169 -31.60 18.60 41.60
N GLY A 170 -30.40 18.11 41.89
CA GLY A 170 -30.10 16.69 41.93
C GLY A 170 -29.85 15.99 40.61
N PHE A 171 -29.36 16.73 39.63
CA PHE A 171 -29.02 16.19 38.30
C PHE A 171 -27.53 16.11 38.07
N ILE A 172 -27.10 15.08 37.37
CA ILE A 172 -25.76 14.94 36.79
C ILE A 172 -25.87 14.66 35.31
N GLY A 173 -24.84 15.03 34.52
CA GLY A 173 -24.82 14.68 33.07
C GLY A 173 -23.89 15.54 32.26
N THR A 174 -23.75 15.16 30.99
CA THR A 174 -22.86 15.85 30.04
C THR A 174 -23.52 17.06 29.38
N ALA A 175 -24.85 17.14 29.37
CA ALA A 175 -25.59 18.24 28.77
C ALA A 175 -25.76 19.47 29.71
N LEU A 176 -25.38 19.38 30.98
CA LEU A 176 -25.57 20.40 32.02
C LEU A 176 -24.44 21.45 32.01
N LYS A 177 -24.15 22.03 30.85
CA LYS A 177 -22.98 22.95 30.63
C LYS A 177 -23.00 24.24 31.47
N LYS A 178 -24.13 24.58 32.10
CA LYS A 178 -24.30 25.81 32.94
C LYS A 178 -24.06 25.50 34.42
N ASP A 179 -23.94 24.23 34.80
CA ASP A 179 -23.80 23.75 36.18
C ASP A 179 -22.32 23.49 36.51
N ASP A 180 -22.04 23.02 37.72
CA ASP A 180 -20.69 22.80 38.22
C ASP A 180 -19.97 21.69 37.41
N PHE A 181 -18.78 21.98 36.91
CA PHE A 181 -17.91 21.00 36.24
C PHE A 181 -17.32 20.01 37.28
N VAL A 182 -17.38 18.72 37.00
CA VAL A 182 -16.85 17.64 37.84
C VAL A 182 -15.54 17.10 37.31
N SER A 183 -15.53 16.55 36.09
CA SER A 183 -14.34 15.95 35.49
C SER A 183 -14.58 15.65 34.00
N ASP A 184 -13.49 15.43 33.25
CA ASP A 184 -13.57 14.84 31.93
C ASP A 184 -13.89 13.33 32.05
N CYS A 185 -14.78 12.84 31.21
CA CYS A 185 -15.31 11.48 31.26
C CYS A 185 -15.51 10.88 29.85
N SER A 186 -15.75 9.58 29.82
CA SER A 186 -16.22 8.84 28.66
C SER A 186 -17.68 8.39 28.89
N ASP A 187 -18.38 8.09 27.82
CA ASP A 187 -19.71 7.45 27.84
C ASP A 187 -19.73 6.05 28.48
N LEU A 188 -18.55 5.42 28.61
CA LEU A 188 -18.38 4.11 29.24
C LEU A 188 -18.09 4.19 30.75
N ASP A 189 -17.83 5.40 31.27
CA ASP A 189 -17.51 5.58 32.67
C ASP A 189 -18.75 5.46 33.57
N ASP A 190 -18.53 4.99 34.78
CA ASP A 190 -19.52 5.00 35.86
C ASP A 190 -19.25 6.20 36.80
N VAL A 191 -20.31 6.76 37.34
CA VAL A 191 -20.26 7.91 38.28
C VAL A 191 -20.84 7.50 39.62
N ILE A 192 -20.08 7.72 40.69
CA ILE A 192 -20.57 7.56 42.06
C ILE A 192 -21.04 8.89 42.62
N VAL A 193 -22.21 8.89 43.23
CA VAL A 193 -22.85 10.06 43.80
C VAL A 193 -23.29 9.78 45.24
N PHE A 194 -23.05 10.73 46.15
CA PHE A 194 -23.55 10.72 47.50
C PHE A 194 -24.47 11.90 47.73
N THR A 195 -25.61 11.67 48.39
CA THR A 195 -26.57 12.70 48.75
C THR A 195 -26.52 12.99 50.28
N LYS A 196 -27.05 14.14 50.68
CA LYS A 196 -27.11 14.55 52.11
C LYS A 196 -27.95 13.59 52.95
N GLU A 197 -28.90 12.88 52.35
CA GLU A 197 -29.72 11.85 53.01
C GLU A 197 -28.95 10.55 53.26
N GLY A 198 -27.65 10.47 52.86
CA GLY A 198 -26.83 9.27 53.04
C GLY A 198 -27.04 8.21 51.94
N ILE A 199 -27.65 8.54 50.87
CA ILE A 199 -27.86 7.63 49.73
C ILE A 199 -26.62 7.65 48.84
N MET A 200 -26.08 6.46 48.52
CA MET A 200 -25.03 6.26 47.54
C MET A 200 -25.63 5.63 46.27
N LYS A 201 -25.36 6.18 45.12
CA LYS A 201 -25.75 5.61 43.83
C LYS A 201 -24.56 5.56 42.87
N VAL A 202 -24.48 4.49 42.09
CA VAL A 202 -23.55 4.38 40.96
C VAL A 202 -24.40 4.31 39.65
N VAL A 203 -24.13 5.22 38.73
CA VAL A 203 -24.85 5.31 37.48
C VAL A 203 -23.87 5.50 36.30
N LYS A 204 -24.27 5.13 35.10
CA LYS A 204 -23.46 5.42 33.92
C LYS A 204 -23.54 6.88 33.54
N VAL A 205 -22.48 7.36 32.89
CA VAL A 205 -22.49 8.68 32.26
C VAL A 205 -23.59 8.75 31.21
N ASP A 206 -24.41 9.80 31.29
CA ASP A 206 -25.48 10.08 30.31
C ASP A 206 -25.63 11.60 30.13
N SER A 207 -26.49 12.01 29.23
CA SER A 207 -26.75 13.43 28.94
C SER A 207 -27.34 14.18 30.13
N LYS A 208 -28.30 13.61 30.86
CA LYS A 208 -28.94 14.15 32.09
C LYS A 208 -29.61 13.03 32.88
N VAL A 209 -29.17 12.83 34.11
CA VAL A 209 -29.72 11.80 35.04
C VAL A 209 -30.13 12.47 36.37
N PHE A 210 -31.33 12.15 36.80
CA PHE A 210 -31.78 12.57 38.14
C PHE A 210 -31.35 11.55 39.22
N ILE A 211 -30.59 11.97 40.18
CA ILE A 211 -30.06 11.16 41.28
C ILE A 211 -30.85 11.32 42.57
N GLY A 212 -31.22 12.55 42.89
CA GLY A 212 -31.84 13.00 44.12
C GLY A 212 -31.29 14.37 44.50
N LYS A 213 -32.05 15.16 45.23
CA LYS A 213 -31.66 16.50 45.69
C LYS A 213 -30.50 16.46 46.67
N ASP A 214 -29.87 17.60 46.88
CA ASP A 214 -28.81 17.81 47.86
C ASP A 214 -27.63 16.87 47.70
N ILE A 215 -27.06 16.83 46.48
CA ILE A 215 -25.85 16.05 46.19
C ILE A 215 -24.64 16.67 46.89
N ILE A 216 -23.93 15.86 47.70
CA ILE A 216 -22.74 16.30 48.45
C ILE A 216 -21.42 15.93 47.76
N HIS A 217 -21.39 14.84 47.00
CA HIS A 217 -20.18 14.38 46.29
C HIS A 217 -20.50 13.66 44.99
N VAL A 218 -19.72 13.97 43.96
CA VAL A 218 -19.77 13.30 42.65
C VAL A 218 -18.34 13.04 42.18
N SER A 219 -18.06 11.82 41.74
CA SER A 219 -16.78 11.51 41.10
C SER A 219 -16.92 10.32 40.14
N LEU A 220 -15.97 10.20 39.19
CA LEU A 220 -15.87 8.98 38.38
C LEU A 220 -15.59 7.78 39.28
N PHE A 221 -16.29 6.68 39.01
CA PHE A 221 -16.18 5.44 39.73
C PHE A 221 -15.53 4.37 38.87
N ASN A 222 -14.47 3.76 39.39
CA ASN A 222 -13.85 2.58 38.81
C ASN A 222 -13.91 1.44 39.82
N SER A 223 -14.73 0.45 39.54
CA SER A 223 -14.92 -0.73 40.42
C SER A 223 -13.66 -1.56 40.59
N GLU A 224 -12.69 -1.46 39.70
CA GLU A 224 -11.41 -2.17 39.78
C GLU A 224 -10.34 -1.43 40.58
N SER A 225 -10.52 -0.14 40.80
CA SER A 225 -9.59 0.71 41.55
C SER A 225 -9.80 0.53 43.03
N LYS A 226 -8.99 -0.31 43.66
CA LYS A 226 -8.95 -0.47 45.14
C LYS A 226 -8.34 0.73 45.88
N GLU A 227 -8.01 1.81 45.16
CA GLU A 227 -7.27 2.95 45.71
C GLU A 227 -8.16 4.03 46.33
N LYS A 228 -9.44 4.15 45.90
CA LYS A 228 -10.33 5.18 46.46
C LYS A 228 -10.99 4.69 47.74
N ILE A 229 -10.70 5.41 48.86
CA ILE A 229 -11.28 5.19 50.16
C ILE A 229 -12.21 6.36 50.49
N TYR A 230 -13.45 6.08 50.83
CA TYR A 230 -14.43 7.06 51.23
C TYR A 230 -14.51 7.08 52.77
N ASN A 231 -14.42 8.27 53.36
CA ASN A 231 -14.62 8.49 54.79
C ASN A 231 -15.87 9.37 54.92
N LEU A 232 -16.89 8.85 55.58
CA LEU A 232 -18.18 9.52 55.81
C LEU A 232 -18.36 9.81 57.30
N ILE A 233 -18.67 11.04 57.62
CA ILE A 233 -19.11 11.46 58.95
C ILE A 233 -20.59 11.84 58.83
N TYR A 234 -21.41 11.26 59.68
CA TYR A 234 -22.86 11.53 59.69
C TYR A 234 -23.40 11.54 61.11
N THR A 235 -24.52 12.25 61.31
CA THR A 235 -25.23 12.32 62.59
C THR A 235 -26.54 11.53 62.46
N ASP A 236 -26.78 10.66 63.43
CA ASP A 236 -28.05 9.94 63.48
C ASP A 236 -29.15 10.92 63.88
N GLY A 237 -30.14 11.06 63.01
CA GLY A 237 -31.24 12.03 63.22
C GLY A 237 -32.14 11.77 64.37
N LYS A 238 -32.09 10.60 65.07
CA LYS A 238 -32.89 10.25 66.22
C LYS A 238 -32.19 10.57 67.57
N ASN A 239 -30.86 10.35 67.57
CA ASN A 239 -30.11 10.42 68.86
C ASN A 239 -29.07 11.54 68.85
N GLY A 240 -28.88 12.27 67.75
CA GLY A 240 -27.87 13.33 67.67
C GLY A 240 -26.41 12.85 67.81
N THR A 241 -26.19 11.53 67.81
CA THR A 241 -24.85 10.94 67.89
C THR A 241 -24.17 10.98 66.50
N SER A 242 -22.91 11.44 66.51
CA SER A 242 -22.11 11.44 65.25
C SER A 242 -21.35 10.13 65.06
N TYR A 243 -21.38 9.61 63.84
CA TYR A 243 -20.72 8.37 63.46
C TYR A 243 -19.72 8.64 62.33
N MET A 244 -18.65 7.84 62.30
CA MET A 244 -17.71 7.82 61.18
C MET A 244 -17.71 6.44 60.55
N LYS A 245 -17.82 6.40 59.23
CA LYS A 245 -17.76 5.19 58.42
C LYS A 245 -16.70 5.31 57.37
N ARG A 246 -15.89 4.28 57.22
CA ARG A 246 -14.87 4.15 56.18
C ARG A 246 -15.18 2.94 55.31
N PHE A 247 -15.16 3.12 54.02
CA PHE A 247 -15.41 2.05 53.05
C PHE A 247 -14.65 2.27 51.74
N LYS A 248 -14.46 1.21 51.01
CA LYS A 248 -13.85 1.17 49.69
C LYS A 248 -14.90 0.84 48.63
#